data_e52ab5a7ebfde5c624bdf3fbed4de00f
#
_entry.id   e52ab5a7ebfde5c624bdf3fbed4de00f
#
_cell.length_a   1.000
_cell.length_b   1.000
_cell.length_c   1.000
_cell.angle_alpha   90.00
_cell.angle_beta   90.00
_cell.angle_gamma   90.00
#
_symmetry.space_group_name_H-M   'P 1'
#
loop_
_entity.id
_entity.type
_entity.pdbx_description
1 polymer ?
#
loop_
_entity_poly.entity_id
_entity_poly.type
_entity_poly.pdbx_seq_one_letter_code
_entity_poly.pdbx_strand_id
1 'polypeptide(L)'
;MRGPIKSQKSLAKPGRSHRKGITLLGLTKWIPDEAAARQWFEAIHWPDGTLSCLRCGSMNVYRCKHKERPFRCRDCKKYFSVKTGTALQASNLPLKTWVWAIYLESTSRKGVSSMKLHRDLGVTQTTAWFMLQRIREGLVSNIGAFEGPVEVDEAYFGGLEKNKREWKKANLGRGPVGKMAVVGIKDRATGKAQVVEDTSAATLQQFVYDSPEINAEVYTDEAAAYKGRVGVQHETVKHSVSEYVNGQAHVNGVESFWAVLKRACHGVYHHVSQKHLNRYVAQFAGKHNLRNLDTEVQMQHIGAGMVGRSLLYRE
;
A
#
# COMPACT_ATOMS: atom_id res chain seq x y z
N MET A 1 -17.91 16.77 16.88
CA MET A 1 -17.45 17.37 15.61
C MET A 1 -15.95 17.51 15.68
N ARG A 2 -15.18 16.72 14.95
CA ARG A 2 -13.73 16.91 14.80
C ARG A 2 -13.51 17.44 13.38
N GLY A 3 -12.88 18.61 13.29
CA GLY A 3 -12.63 19.33 12.04
C GLY A 3 -11.71 18.60 11.05
N PRO A 4 -11.45 19.19 9.87
CA PRO A 4 -10.73 18.57 8.78
C PRO A 4 -9.34 18.11 9.20
N ILE A 5 -8.86 17.05 8.55
CA ILE A 5 -7.54 16.45 8.74
C ILE A 5 -6.47 17.53 8.63
N LYS A 6 -5.92 17.96 9.78
CA LYS A 6 -4.79 18.89 9.78
C LYS A 6 -3.57 18.14 9.26
N SER A 7 -2.93 18.66 8.23
CA SER A 7 -1.62 18.22 7.79
C SER A 7 -0.63 18.34 8.96
N GLN A 8 -0.21 17.21 9.51
CA GLN A 8 0.81 17.22 10.54
C GLN A 8 2.17 17.42 9.88
N LYS A 9 2.82 18.53 10.22
CA LYS A 9 4.24 18.79 9.88
C LYS A 9 5.09 17.64 10.42
N SER A 10 5.92 17.05 9.56
CA SER A 10 6.83 15.97 9.91
C SER A 10 7.83 16.45 10.97
N LEU A 11 7.75 15.95 12.17
CA LEU A 11 8.77 16.10 13.19
C LEU A 11 9.73 14.91 13.07
N ALA A 12 10.58 14.94 12.07
CA ALA A 12 11.55 13.89 11.84
C ALA A 12 12.80 14.09 12.70
N LYS A 13 12.86 13.43 13.86
CA LYS A 13 14.15 13.09 14.47
C LYS A 13 14.40 11.60 14.28
N PRO A 14 15.60 11.18 13.80
CA PRO A 14 15.91 9.78 13.62
C PRO A 14 15.82 9.03 14.97
N GLY A 15 15.17 7.88 14.99
CA GLY A 15 15.23 6.92 16.08
C GLY A 15 14.06 6.88 17.06
N ARG A 16 13.10 7.80 17.04
CA ARG A 16 11.90 7.72 17.89
C ARG A 16 10.62 7.78 17.07
N SER A 17 9.72 6.81 17.29
CA SER A 17 8.37 6.89 16.75
C SER A 17 7.55 7.88 17.59
N HIS A 18 7.28 9.05 17.04
CA HIS A 18 6.44 10.06 17.69
C HIS A 18 4.94 9.89 17.38
N ARG A 19 4.58 8.87 16.61
CA ARG A 19 3.18 8.60 16.27
C ARG A 19 2.39 8.14 17.48
N LYS A 20 1.16 8.61 17.60
CA LYS A 20 0.19 8.10 18.57
C LYS A 20 -0.37 6.76 18.09
N GLY A 21 -0.16 5.72 18.90
CA GLY A 21 -0.76 4.41 18.68
C GLY A 21 -2.15 4.31 19.30
N ILE A 22 -2.97 3.42 18.77
CA ILE A 22 -4.20 2.96 19.41
C ILE A 22 -3.95 1.55 19.89
N THR A 23 -4.25 1.27 21.16
CA THR A 23 -4.19 -0.09 21.70
C THR A 23 -5.40 -0.92 21.25
N LEU A 24 -5.34 -2.26 21.34
CA LEU A 24 -6.50 -3.12 21.08
C LEU A 24 -7.70 -2.75 21.95
N LEU A 25 -7.46 -2.48 23.25
CA LEU A 25 -8.51 -2.02 24.16
C LEU A 25 -9.03 -0.63 23.77
N GLY A 26 -8.17 0.25 23.29
CA GLY A 26 -8.55 1.56 22.78
C GLY A 26 -9.44 1.45 21.55
N LEU A 27 -9.12 0.55 20.64
CA LEU A 27 -9.94 0.27 19.45
C LEU A 27 -11.32 -0.26 19.82
N THR A 28 -11.42 -1.18 20.79
CA THR A 28 -12.70 -1.72 21.28
C THR A 28 -13.58 -0.62 21.87
N LYS A 29 -12.98 0.34 22.58
CA LYS A 29 -13.72 1.50 23.14
C LYS A 29 -14.12 2.50 22.05
N TRP A 30 -13.28 2.69 21.05
CA TRP A 30 -13.53 3.62 19.95
C TRP A 30 -14.56 3.10 18.96
N ILE A 31 -14.53 1.79 18.65
CA ILE A 31 -15.45 1.10 17.74
C ILE A 31 -16.12 -0.06 18.51
N PRO A 32 -17.05 0.24 19.43
CA PRO A 32 -17.68 -0.78 20.27
C PRO A 32 -18.61 -1.70 19.49
N ASP A 33 -19.27 -1.19 18.46
CA ASP A 33 -20.32 -1.88 17.72
C ASP A 33 -20.33 -1.59 16.21
N GLU A 34 -21.28 -2.17 15.49
CA GLU A 34 -21.43 -2.01 14.03
C GLU A 34 -21.90 -0.59 13.66
N ALA A 35 -22.61 0.11 14.57
CA ALA A 35 -23.06 1.48 14.34
C ALA A 35 -21.86 2.45 14.35
N ALA A 36 -20.96 2.31 15.32
CA ALA A 36 -19.73 3.08 15.39
C ALA A 36 -18.81 2.80 14.18
N ALA A 37 -18.69 1.54 13.75
CA ALA A 37 -17.94 1.17 12.55
C ALA A 37 -18.55 1.83 11.29
N ARG A 38 -19.87 1.86 11.19
CA ARG A 38 -20.56 2.53 10.08
C ARG A 38 -20.29 4.03 10.09
N GLN A 39 -20.38 4.69 11.23
CA GLN A 39 -20.07 6.12 11.36
C GLN A 39 -18.64 6.42 10.96
N TRP A 40 -17.70 5.56 11.30
CA TRP A 40 -16.30 5.70 10.87
C TRP A 40 -16.15 5.67 9.35
N PHE A 41 -16.81 4.73 8.65
CA PHE A 41 -16.80 4.68 7.18
C PHE A 41 -17.59 5.84 6.56
N GLU A 42 -18.68 6.30 7.19
CA GLU A 42 -19.41 7.48 6.74
C GLU A 42 -18.55 8.74 6.77
N ALA A 43 -17.76 8.92 7.83
CA ALA A 43 -16.81 10.04 7.94
C ALA A 43 -15.69 10.00 6.88
N ILE A 44 -15.34 8.81 6.37
CA ILE A 44 -14.39 8.66 5.27
C ILE A 44 -15.03 9.08 3.94
N HIS A 45 -16.28 8.65 3.69
CA HIS A 45 -16.98 8.99 2.44
C HIS A 45 -17.43 10.45 2.38
N TRP A 46 -17.84 10.99 3.52
CA TRP A 46 -18.42 12.32 3.67
C TRP A 46 -17.76 13.08 4.80
N PRO A 47 -16.50 13.54 4.59
CA PRO A 47 -15.75 14.23 5.65
C PRO A 47 -16.42 15.51 6.12
N ASP A 48 -17.18 16.17 5.25
CA ASP A 48 -17.95 17.38 5.57
C ASP A 48 -19.33 17.07 6.15
N GLY A 49 -19.69 15.81 6.32
CA GLY A 49 -21.01 15.36 6.78
C GLY A 49 -22.12 15.46 5.73
N THR A 50 -21.82 15.99 4.52
CA THR A 50 -22.80 16.16 3.46
C THR A 50 -22.99 14.87 2.68
N LEU A 51 -24.13 14.21 2.87
CA LEU A 51 -24.42 12.95 2.19
C LEU A 51 -24.58 13.13 0.69
N SER A 52 -23.82 12.37 -0.09
CA SER A 52 -23.95 12.26 -1.53
C SER A 52 -24.16 10.80 -1.96
N CYS A 53 -24.82 10.59 -3.07
CA CYS A 53 -25.05 9.26 -3.60
C CYS A 53 -23.77 8.65 -4.17
N LEU A 54 -23.33 7.53 -3.61
CA LEU A 54 -22.11 6.81 -4.07
C LEU A 54 -22.29 6.13 -5.45
N ARG A 55 -23.42 6.33 -6.12
CA ARG A 55 -23.67 5.81 -7.47
C ARG A 55 -23.75 6.88 -8.54
N CYS A 56 -24.40 8.02 -8.25
CA CYS A 56 -24.63 9.08 -9.22
C CYS A 56 -24.17 10.47 -8.77
N GLY A 57 -23.58 10.59 -7.58
CA GLY A 57 -23.06 11.85 -7.04
C GLY A 57 -24.14 12.82 -6.49
N SER A 58 -25.43 12.55 -6.69
CA SER A 58 -26.53 13.46 -6.25
C SER A 58 -26.52 13.65 -4.73
N MET A 59 -26.80 14.86 -4.28
CA MET A 59 -26.95 15.20 -2.86
C MET A 59 -28.36 14.92 -2.33
N ASN A 60 -29.33 14.55 -3.21
CA ASN A 60 -30.69 14.24 -2.85
C ASN A 60 -30.82 12.83 -2.25
N VAL A 61 -30.20 12.62 -1.10
CA VAL A 61 -30.08 11.35 -0.41
C VAL A 61 -30.78 11.43 0.94
N TYR A 62 -31.42 10.35 1.35
CA TYR A 62 -31.99 10.23 2.70
C TYR A 62 -31.67 8.89 3.35
N ARG A 63 -31.69 8.88 4.68
CA ARG A 63 -31.55 7.65 5.48
C ARG A 63 -32.87 6.90 5.50
N CYS A 64 -32.80 5.59 5.34
CA CYS A 64 -33.96 4.71 5.37
C CYS A 64 -33.75 3.55 6.37
N LYS A 65 -34.83 2.86 6.72
CA LYS A 65 -34.80 1.75 7.71
C LYS A 65 -34.24 0.43 7.16
N HIS A 66 -33.63 0.43 5.96
CA HIS A 66 -33.06 -0.78 5.39
C HIS A 66 -31.78 -1.18 6.13
N LYS A 67 -31.75 -2.38 6.70
CA LYS A 67 -30.69 -2.88 7.59
C LYS A 67 -29.28 -2.82 6.96
N GLU A 68 -29.15 -3.24 5.72
CA GLU A 68 -27.84 -3.35 5.04
C GLU A 68 -27.51 -2.15 4.15
N ARG A 69 -28.53 -1.44 3.65
CA ARG A 69 -28.41 -0.32 2.72
C ARG A 69 -29.18 0.90 3.23
N PRO A 70 -28.66 1.56 4.28
CA PRO A 70 -29.39 2.59 5.01
C PRO A 70 -29.55 3.91 4.26
N PHE A 71 -29.07 4.02 3.03
CA PHE A 71 -29.19 5.21 2.21
C PHE A 71 -29.98 4.92 0.94
N ARG A 72 -30.81 5.89 0.55
CA ARG A 72 -31.51 5.87 -0.74
C ARG A 72 -31.37 7.23 -1.42
N CYS A 73 -31.03 7.20 -2.70
CA CYS A 73 -31.03 8.38 -3.57
C CYS A 73 -32.41 8.57 -4.18
N ARG A 74 -32.93 9.80 -4.15
CA ARG A 74 -34.22 10.13 -4.78
C ARG A 74 -34.09 10.27 -6.29
N ASP A 75 -32.91 10.65 -6.80
CA ASP A 75 -32.69 10.87 -8.23
C ASP A 75 -32.50 9.55 -8.97
N CYS A 76 -31.50 8.75 -8.61
CA CYS A 76 -31.28 7.43 -9.22
C CYS A 76 -32.14 6.31 -8.63
N LYS A 77 -32.93 6.58 -7.59
CA LYS A 77 -33.88 5.68 -6.90
C LYS A 77 -33.24 4.40 -6.32
N LYS A 78 -31.90 4.31 -6.26
CA LYS A 78 -31.18 3.13 -5.80
C LYS A 78 -30.83 3.21 -4.31
N TYR A 79 -30.87 2.04 -3.65
CA TYR A 79 -30.34 1.88 -2.30
C TYR A 79 -28.81 1.67 -2.35
N PHE A 80 -28.11 2.18 -1.34
CA PHE A 80 -26.68 2.00 -1.20
C PHE A 80 -26.23 2.02 0.27
N SER A 81 -25.00 1.66 0.51
CA SER A 81 -24.34 1.68 1.82
C SER A 81 -22.92 2.21 1.66
N VAL A 82 -22.20 2.40 2.74
CA VAL A 82 -20.79 2.78 2.76
C VAL A 82 -19.87 1.76 2.07
N LYS A 83 -20.34 0.55 1.77
CA LYS A 83 -19.61 -0.44 0.98
C LYS A 83 -19.72 -0.20 -0.54
N THR A 84 -20.72 0.57 -0.97
CA THR A 84 -21.00 0.81 -2.39
C THR A 84 -19.88 1.62 -3.03
N GLY A 85 -19.37 1.16 -4.19
CA GLY A 85 -18.27 1.84 -4.89
C GLY A 85 -16.93 1.79 -4.17
N THR A 86 -16.73 0.82 -3.30
CA THR A 86 -15.48 0.61 -2.57
C THR A 86 -14.95 -0.81 -2.75
N ALA A 87 -13.71 -1.04 -2.36
CA ALA A 87 -13.15 -2.39 -2.28
C ALA A 87 -13.93 -3.32 -1.32
N LEU A 88 -14.85 -2.78 -0.48
CA LEU A 88 -15.74 -3.55 0.38
C LEU A 88 -17.02 -4.00 -0.32
N GLN A 89 -17.25 -3.60 -1.55
CA GLN A 89 -18.47 -3.90 -2.28
C GLN A 89 -18.75 -5.40 -2.33
N ALA A 90 -20.03 -5.76 -2.19
CA ALA A 90 -20.51 -7.16 -2.12
C ALA A 90 -19.94 -8.01 -0.97
N SER A 91 -19.31 -7.41 0.04
CA SER A 91 -18.89 -8.12 1.23
C SER A 91 -20.06 -8.30 2.21
N ASN A 92 -20.29 -9.54 2.64
CA ASN A 92 -21.28 -9.86 3.69
C ASN A 92 -20.75 -9.66 5.11
N LEU A 93 -19.44 -9.41 5.26
CA LEU A 93 -18.83 -9.21 6.58
C LEU A 93 -19.30 -7.92 7.24
N PRO A 94 -19.45 -7.89 8.59
CA PRO A 94 -19.70 -6.68 9.34
C PRO A 94 -18.64 -5.60 9.11
N LEU A 95 -19.02 -4.34 9.16
CA LEU A 95 -18.08 -3.22 9.04
C LEU A 95 -17.06 -3.20 10.19
N LYS A 96 -17.52 -3.58 11.40
CA LYS A 96 -16.61 -3.72 12.55
C LYS A 96 -15.48 -4.69 12.27
N THR A 97 -15.74 -5.83 11.64
CA THR A 97 -14.70 -6.80 11.23
C THR A 97 -13.69 -6.17 10.25
N TRP A 98 -14.15 -5.33 9.34
CA TRP A 98 -13.27 -4.60 8.43
C TRP A 98 -12.40 -3.56 9.14
N VAL A 99 -12.94 -2.80 10.08
CA VAL A 99 -12.17 -1.85 10.90
C VAL A 99 -11.05 -2.58 11.66
N TRP A 100 -11.35 -3.73 12.25
CA TRP A 100 -10.34 -4.56 12.94
C TRP A 100 -9.27 -5.07 11.98
N ALA A 101 -9.64 -5.52 10.79
CA ALA A 101 -8.68 -5.96 9.77
C ALA A 101 -7.75 -4.82 9.32
N ILE A 102 -8.31 -3.64 9.08
CA ILE A 102 -7.55 -2.42 8.73
C ILE A 102 -6.61 -2.04 9.88
N TYR A 103 -7.06 -2.09 11.13
CA TYR A 103 -6.23 -1.82 12.30
C TYR A 103 -5.05 -2.80 12.41
N LEU A 104 -5.32 -4.11 12.33
CA LEU A 104 -4.28 -5.13 12.40
C LEU A 104 -3.25 -4.96 11.28
N GLU A 105 -3.71 -4.64 10.07
CA GLU A 105 -2.81 -4.38 8.95
C GLU A 105 -1.99 -3.09 9.15
N SER A 106 -2.59 -1.98 9.62
CA SER A 106 -1.89 -0.71 9.83
C SER A 106 -0.84 -0.79 10.92
N THR A 107 -1.09 -1.54 12.00
CA THR A 107 -0.18 -1.67 13.15
C THR A 107 0.92 -2.70 12.93
N SER A 108 0.73 -3.66 12.02
CA SER A 108 1.70 -4.71 11.73
C SER A 108 2.72 -4.26 10.69
N ARG A 109 3.91 -3.84 11.11
CA ARG A 109 4.94 -3.26 10.23
C ARG A 109 5.29 -4.14 9.01
N LYS A 110 5.33 -5.46 9.18
CA LYS A 110 5.61 -6.44 8.12
C LYS A 110 4.35 -7.03 7.48
N GLY A 111 3.16 -6.44 7.75
CA GLY A 111 1.86 -6.97 7.32
C GLY A 111 1.36 -8.11 8.19
N VAL A 112 0.18 -8.61 7.86
CA VAL A 112 -0.52 -9.70 8.55
C VAL A 112 -0.71 -10.86 7.59
N SER A 113 -0.42 -12.10 8.05
CA SER A 113 -0.74 -13.29 7.27
C SER A 113 -2.25 -13.58 7.32
N SER A 114 -2.78 -14.21 6.26
CA SER A 114 -4.20 -14.61 6.23
C SER A 114 -4.54 -15.63 7.34
N MET A 115 -3.58 -16.46 7.75
CA MET A 115 -3.76 -17.40 8.86
C MET A 115 -3.86 -16.69 10.21
N LYS A 116 -3.06 -15.62 10.43
CA LYS A 116 -3.20 -14.80 11.63
C LYS A 116 -4.54 -14.08 11.64
N LEU A 117 -4.90 -13.41 10.54
CA LEU A 117 -6.15 -12.67 10.44
C LEU A 117 -7.38 -13.58 10.61
N HIS A 118 -7.34 -14.80 10.06
CA HIS A 118 -8.35 -15.84 10.25
C HIS A 118 -8.59 -16.13 11.74
N ARG A 119 -7.51 -16.35 12.51
CA ARG A 119 -7.59 -16.67 13.94
C ARG A 119 -8.06 -15.47 14.77
N ASP A 120 -7.56 -14.28 14.47
CA ASP A 120 -7.87 -13.06 15.22
C ASP A 120 -9.33 -12.61 15.04
N LEU A 121 -9.91 -12.82 13.83
CA LEU A 121 -11.26 -12.33 13.50
C LEU A 121 -12.32 -13.41 13.39
N GLY A 122 -11.98 -14.69 13.53
CA GLY A 122 -12.94 -15.80 13.45
C GLY A 122 -13.57 -15.98 12.07
N VAL A 123 -12.92 -15.52 10.98
CA VAL A 123 -13.36 -15.70 9.59
C VAL A 123 -12.61 -16.88 8.97
N THR A 124 -13.06 -17.42 7.83
CA THR A 124 -12.28 -18.48 7.14
C THR A 124 -10.95 -17.91 6.60
N GLN A 125 -9.93 -18.77 6.43
CA GLN A 125 -8.63 -18.35 5.90
C GLN A 125 -8.75 -17.73 4.49
N THR A 126 -9.59 -18.29 3.63
CA THR A 126 -9.87 -17.76 2.30
C THR A 126 -10.50 -16.37 2.37
N THR A 127 -11.46 -16.18 3.30
CA THR A 127 -12.07 -14.86 3.54
C THR A 127 -11.03 -13.87 4.04
N ALA A 128 -10.21 -14.25 5.01
CA ALA A 128 -9.13 -13.42 5.54
C ALA A 128 -8.11 -13.02 4.46
N TRP A 129 -7.74 -13.98 3.59
CA TRP A 129 -6.85 -13.71 2.45
C TRP A 129 -7.46 -12.67 1.50
N PHE A 130 -8.74 -12.84 1.16
CA PHE A 130 -9.43 -11.92 0.27
C PHE A 130 -9.65 -10.53 0.89
N MET A 131 -9.92 -10.47 2.21
CA MET A 131 -9.94 -9.20 2.95
C MET A 131 -8.61 -8.46 2.82
N LEU A 132 -7.48 -9.15 3.02
CA LEU A 132 -6.16 -8.55 2.89
C LEU A 132 -5.88 -8.08 1.47
N GLN A 133 -6.33 -8.80 0.43
CA GLN A 133 -6.19 -8.34 -0.96
C GLN A 133 -6.94 -7.02 -1.18
N ARG A 134 -8.15 -6.89 -0.65
CA ARG A 134 -8.96 -5.66 -0.73
C ARG A 134 -8.35 -4.49 0.06
N ILE A 135 -7.77 -4.76 1.23
CA ILE A 135 -7.07 -3.73 2.02
C ILE A 135 -5.81 -3.25 1.28
N ARG A 136 -5.12 -4.13 0.54
CA ARG A 136 -3.97 -3.77 -0.31
C ARG A 136 -4.35 -2.76 -1.39
N GLU A 137 -5.54 -2.88 -1.98
CA GLU A 137 -6.04 -1.87 -2.91
C GLU A 137 -6.13 -0.48 -2.26
N GLY A 138 -6.53 -0.41 -1.00
CA GLY A 138 -6.57 0.85 -0.24
C GLY A 138 -5.18 1.43 0.09
N LEU A 139 -4.13 0.64 -0.05
CA LEU A 139 -2.74 1.05 0.20
C LEU A 139 -2.00 1.44 -1.08
N VAL A 140 -2.59 1.24 -2.25
CA VAL A 140 -2.03 1.76 -3.51
C VAL A 140 -2.04 3.28 -3.43
N SER A 141 -0.88 3.87 -3.22
CA SER A 141 -0.74 5.31 -3.08
C SER A 141 -0.77 5.98 -4.45
N ASN A 142 -1.65 6.97 -4.61
CA ASN A 142 -1.42 8.03 -5.59
C ASN A 142 -0.39 8.97 -4.95
N ILE A 143 0.88 8.78 -5.31
CA ILE A 143 1.96 9.65 -4.84
C ILE A 143 1.90 10.89 -5.73
N GLY A 144 1.91 12.07 -5.11
CA GLY A 144 2.18 13.34 -5.79
C GLY A 144 3.61 13.40 -6.31
N ALA A 145 4.05 14.56 -6.77
CA ALA A 145 5.44 14.79 -7.17
C ALA A 145 6.40 14.39 -6.05
N PHE A 146 7.58 13.86 -6.43
CA PHE A 146 8.65 13.63 -5.47
C PHE A 146 9.30 14.96 -5.10
N GLU A 147 9.50 15.19 -3.81
CA GLU A 147 10.16 16.39 -3.28
C GLU A 147 11.65 16.10 -3.05
N GLY A 148 12.52 16.53 -3.96
CA GLY A 148 13.97 16.41 -3.84
C GLY A 148 14.58 15.19 -4.53
N PRO A 149 15.86 14.88 -4.25
CA PRO A 149 16.58 13.79 -4.90
C PRO A 149 15.90 12.45 -4.67
N VAL A 150 15.83 11.61 -5.72
CA VAL A 150 15.22 10.28 -5.67
C VAL A 150 16.25 9.18 -5.83
N GLU A 151 16.11 8.15 -5.04
CA GLU A 151 16.87 6.90 -5.10
C GLU A 151 16.08 5.89 -5.95
N VAL A 152 16.74 5.27 -6.93
CA VAL A 152 16.14 4.21 -7.77
C VAL A 152 16.99 2.96 -7.66
N ASP A 153 16.34 1.82 -7.43
CA ASP A 153 17.01 0.51 -7.30
C ASP A 153 16.05 -0.62 -7.66
N GLU A 154 16.59 -1.80 -7.96
CA GLU A 154 15.84 -3.01 -8.27
C GLU A 154 16.01 -4.07 -7.18
N ALA A 155 14.97 -4.85 -7.01
CA ALA A 155 15.01 -6.02 -6.17
C ALA A 155 14.35 -7.22 -6.83
N TYR A 156 14.89 -8.41 -6.59
CA TYR A 156 14.39 -9.64 -7.17
C TYR A 156 13.66 -10.48 -6.13
N PHE A 157 12.43 -10.89 -6.44
CA PHE A 157 11.55 -11.67 -5.57
C PHE A 157 11.23 -13.02 -6.20
N GLY A 158 11.35 -14.07 -5.40
CA GLY A 158 11.09 -15.45 -5.81
C GLY A 158 11.85 -16.45 -4.95
N GLY A 159 11.49 -17.72 -5.08
CA GLY A 159 12.20 -18.82 -4.43
C GLY A 159 13.60 -19.05 -5.02
N LEU A 160 14.45 -19.71 -4.26
CA LEU A 160 15.76 -20.13 -4.75
C LEU A 160 15.57 -21.23 -5.83
N GLU A 161 16.30 -21.10 -6.94
CA GLU A 161 16.24 -22.07 -8.06
C GLU A 161 16.52 -23.50 -7.59
N LYS A 162 17.49 -23.67 -6.67
CA LYS A 162 17.83 -24.97 -6.08
C LYS A 162 16.69 -25.65 -5.33
N ASN A 163 15.70 -24.88 -4.83
CA ASN A 163 14.55 -25.40 -4.08
C ASN A 163 13.36 -25.74 -4.98
N LYS A 164 13.43 -25.47 -6.28
CA LYS A 164 12.40 -25.84 -7.24
C LYS A 164 12.47 -27.35 -7.52
N ARG A 165 11.33 -27.95 -7.88
CA ARG A 165 11.29 -29.31 -8.40
C ARG A 165 12.12 -29.38 -9.69
N GLU A 166 12.80 -30.51 -9.95
CA GLU A 166 13.75 -30.68 -11.05
C GLU A 166 13.19 -30.21 -12.39
N TRP A 167 11.96 -30.64 -12.69
CA TRP A 167 11.28 -30.28 -13.94
C TRP A 167 10.86 -28.78 -14.05
N LYS A 168 10.98 -28.01 -12.96
CA LYS A 168 10.75 -26.54 -12.93
C LYS A 168 12.04 -25.72 -12.89
N LYS A 169 13.18 -26.36 -12.80
CA LYS A 169 14.46 -25.66 -12.79
C LYS A 169 14.79 -25.19 -14.20
N ALA A 170 15.15 -23.91 -14.30
CA ALA A 170 15.63 -23.35 -15.57
C ALA A 170 17.09 -23.68 -15.86
N ASN A 171 17.85 -24.22 -14.89
CA ASN A 171 19.26 -24.63 -14.98
C ASN A 171 20.21 -23.55 -15.53
N LEU A 172 19.84 -22.29 -15.41
CA LEU A 172 20.59 -21.13 -15.90
C LEU A 172 21.38 -20.50 -14.76
N GLY A 173 22.54 -21.05 -14.43
CA GLY A 173 23.57 -20.42 -13.62
C GLY A 173 23.17 -19.69 -12.32
N ARG A 174 24.00 -18.74 -11.88
CA ARG A 174 23.76 -17.84 -10.74
C ARG A 174 23.05 -16.57 -11.23
N GLY A 175 22.21 -15.95 -10.35
CA GLY A 175 21.58 -14.67 -10.64
C GLY A 175 20.07 -14.64 -10.39
N PRO A 176 19.33 -13.73 -11.04
CA PRO A 176 17.89 -13.52 -10.82
C PRO A 176 17.00 -14.54 -11.55
N VAL A 177 17.54 -15.66 -12.01
CA VAL A 177 16.84 -16.69 -12.80
C VAL A 177 15.54 -17.12 -12.16
N GLY A 178 14.45 -16.97 -12.89
CA GLY A 178 13.10 -17.34 -12.44
C GLY A 178 12.58 -16.54 -11.26
N LYS A 179 13.16 -15.39 -10.97
CA LYS A 179 12.66 -14.40 -10.01
C LYS A 179 11.96 -13.27 -10.75
N MET A 180 11.07 -12.59 -10.05
CA MET A 180 10.36 -11.42 -10.53
C MET A 180 11.15 -10.16 -10.16
N ALA A 181 11.36 -9.30 -11.12
CA ALA A 181 11.98 -8.01 -10.90
C ALA A 181 10.96 -7.00 -10.35
N VAL A 182 11.38 -6.21 -9.39
CA VAL A 182 10.62 -5.10 -8.83
C VAL A 182 11.53 -3.89 -8.83
N VAL A 183 11.10 -2.80 -9.44
CA VAL A 183 11.80 -1.52 -9.40
C VAL A 183 11.13 -0.61 -8.37
N GLY A 184 11.93 0.16 -7.66
CA GLY A 184 11.49 1.13 -6.68
C GLY A 184 12.14 2.49 -6.89
N ILE A 185 11.36 3.53 -6.66
CA ILE A 185 11.80 4.91 -6.63
C ILE A 185 11.38 5.54 -5.31
N LYS A 186 12.25 6.28 -4.68
CA LYS A 186 12.01 6.83 -3.36
C LYS A 186 12.76 8.15 -3.17
N ASP A 187 12.06 9.16 -2.63
CA ASP A 187 12.67 10.34 -2.01
C ASP A 187 12.87 10.14 -0.49
N ARG A 188 13.13 11.21 0.24
CA ARG A 188 13.31 11.15 1.71
C ARG A 188 12.02 10.77 2.45
N ALA A 189 10.86 11.09 1.93
CA ALA A 189 9.57 10.95 2.59
C ALA A 189 8.75 9.79 2.04
N THR A 190 8.64 9.67 0.73
CA THR A 190 7.72 8.79 0.02
C THR A 190 8.45 7.81 -0.88
N GLY A 191 7.75 6.80 -1.37
CA GLY A 191 8.30 5.83 -2.31
C GLY A 191 7.20 5.14 -3.11
N LYS A 192 7.53 4.77 -4.34
CA LYS A 192 6.73 3.96 -5.26
C LYS A 192 7.53 2.73 -5.65
N ALA A 193 6.89 1.59 -5.73
CA ALA A 193 7.53 0.39 -6.25
C ALA A 193 6.54 -0.42 -7.08
N GLN A 194 7.02 -1.07 -8.13
CA GLN A 194 6.20 -1.81 -9.08
C GLN A 194 6.97 -3.04 -9.59
N VAL A 195 6.24 -4.13 -9.85
CA VAL A 195 6.77 -5.28 -10.58
C VAL A 195 6.95 -4.91 -12.04
N VAL A 196 8.11 -5.23 -12.59
CA VAL A 196 8.44 -5.03 -14.01
C VAL A 196 8.68 -6.39 -14.68
N GLU A 197 8.53 -6.43 -16.00
CA GLU A 197 8.74 -7.68 -16.76
C GLU A 197 10.21 -8.04 -16.82
N ASP A 198 11.06 -7.04 -17.03
CA ASP A 198 12.50 -7.16 -17.08
C ASP A 198 13.20 -5.93 -16.48
N THR A 199 14.52 -5.96 -16.42
CA THR A 199 15.37 -4.85 -15.96
C THR A 199 16.18 -4.25 -17.12
N SER A 200 15.61 -4.25 -18.34
CA SER A 200 16.22 -3.57 -19.46
C SER A 200 16.23 -2.05 -19.25
N ALA A 201 17.17 -1.37 -19.90
CA ALA A 201 17.28 0.09 -19.81
C ALA A 201 15.95 0.78 -20.21
N ALA A 202 15.27 0.27 -21.24
CA ALA A 202 13.99 0.81 -21.70
C ALA A 202 12.89 0.71 -20.61
N THR A 203 12.73 -0.45 -19.98
CA THR A 203 11.74 -0.69 -18.94
C THR A 203 12.02 0.17 -17.70
N LEU A 204 13.26 0.26 -17.24
CA LEU A 204 13.64 1.04 -16.08
C LEU A 204 13.52 2.54 -16.32
N GLN A 205 13.95 3.03 -17.49
CA GLN A 205 13.80 4.43 -17.88
C GLN A 205 12.33 4.82 -18.01
N GLN A 206 11.49 3.95 -18.60
CA GLN A 206 10.05 4.18 -18.70
C GLN A 206 9.39 4.28 -17.32
N PHE A 207 9.75 3.40 -16.38
CA PHE A 207 9.24 3.47 -15.00
C PHE A 207 9.59 4.81 -14.32
N VAL A 208 10.82 5.27 -14.50
CA VAL A 208 11.26 6.57 -13.95
C VAL A 208 10.54 7.71 -14.65
N TYR A 209 10.33 7.63 -15.98
CA TYR A 209 9.61 8.63 -16.75
C TYR A 209 8.12 8.73 -16.35
N ASP A 210 7.46 7.59 -16.15
CA ASP A 210 6.05 7.51 -15.73
C ASP A 210 5.85 7.83 -14.23
N SER A 211 6.93 8.10 -13.51
CA SER A 211 6.84 8.53 -12.12
C SER A 211 6.61 10.03 -12.07
N PRO A 212 5.70 10.50 -11.15
CA PRO A 212 5.31 11.92 -11.16
C PRO A 212 6.51 12.84 -10.96
N GLU A 213 6.48 13.93 -11.68
CA GLU A 213 7.40 15.07 -11.74
C GLU A 213 8.69 14.91 -10.93
N ILE A 214 9.73 14.33 -11.58
CA ILE A 214 11.06 14.31 -11.01
C ILE A 214 11.75 15.58 -11.47
N ASN A 215 11.55 16.66 -10.75
CA ASN A 215 12.31 17.91 -10.91
C ASN A 215 13.63 17.86 -10.11
N ALA A 216 14.14 16.65 -9.83
CA ALA A 216 15.19 16.40 -8.88
C ALA A 216 16.29 15.50 -9.45
N GLU A 217 17.43 15.48 -8.79
CA GLU A 217 18.52 14.56 -9.04
C GLU A 217 18.08 13.11 -8.83
N VAL A 218 18.51 12.21 -9.71
CA VAL A 218 18.24 10.78 -9.62
C VAL A 218 19.51 10.05 -9.22
N TYR A 219 19.47 9.36 -8.10
CA TYR A 219 20.56 8.53 -7.61
C TYR A 219 20.29 7.06 -7.91
N THR A 220 21.23 6.40 -8.58
CA THR A 220 21.16 4.97 -8.83
C THR A 220 22.47 4.31 -8.42
N ASP A 221 22.49 2.99 -8.33
CA ASP A 221 23.73 2.24 -8.28
C ASP A 221 24.44 2.25 -9.67
N GLU A 222 25.54 1.54 -9.80
CA GLU A 222 26.38 1.49 -11.04
C GLU A 222 25.66 0.86 -12.26
N ALA A 223 24.38 0.57 -12.22
CA ALA A 223 23.68 -0.12 -13.30
C ALA A 223 23.71 0.70 -14.60
N ALA A 224 24.31 0.12 -15.61
CA ALA A 224 24.45 0.73 -16.95
C ALA A 224 23.10 1.09 -17.60
N ALA A 225 22.02 0.48 -17.13
CA ALA A 225 20.64 0.69 -17.61
C ALA A 225 20.13 2.13 -17.43
N TYR A 226 20.70 2.90 -16.50
CA TYR A 226 20.27 4.28 -16.24
C TYR A 226 21.11 5.34 -16.97
N LYS A 227 22.18 4.95 -17.68
CA LYS A 227 23.05 5.86 -18.42
C LYS A 227 22.34 6.41 -19.66
N GLY A 228 22.50 7.72 -19.91
CA GLY A 228 22.05 8.35 -21.17
C GLY A 228 20.67 9.01 -21.12
N ARG A 229 20.10 9.27 -19.96
CA ARG A 229 18.81 9.96 -19.83
C ARG A 229 18.97 11.46 -20.08
N VAL A 230 18.23 11.98 -21.06
CA VAL A 230 18.15 13.42 -21.34
C VAL A 230 17.16 14.08 -20.39
N GLY A 231 17.58 15.12 -19.67
CA GLY A 231 16.66 16.04 -18.93
C GLY A 231 16.58 15.89 -17.41
N VAL A 232 17.37 14.97 -16.79
CA VAL A 232 17.47 14.86 -15.33
C VAL A 232 18.92 14.76 -14.91
N GLN A 233 19.33 15.49 -13.87
CA GLN A 233 20.67 15.31 -13.28
C GLN A 233 20.74 13.91 -12.67
N HIS A 234 21.67 13.09 -13.18
CA HIS A 234 21.84 11.70 -12.77
C HIS A 234 23.21 11.52 -12.14
N GLU A 235 23.25 11.07 -10.89
CA GLU A 235 24.46 10.70 -10.18
C GLU A 235 24.45 9.20 -9.83
N THR A 236 25.61 8.56 -10.00
CA THR A 236 25.80 7.14 -9.65
C THR A 236 26.66 7.00 -8.42
N VAL A 237 26.28 6.08 -7.53
CA VAL A 237 27.08 5.69 -6.36
C VAL A 237 27.80 4.38 -6.66
N LYS A 238 29.15 4.39 -6.50
CA LYS A 238 30.01 3.24 -6.83
C LYS A 238 30.16 2.31 -5.62
N HIS A 239 29.27 1.34 -5.48
CA HIS A 239 29.39 0.32 -4.42
C HIS A 239 30.60 -0.61 -4.61
N SER A 240 31.10 -0.78 -5.82
CA SER A 240 32.25 -1.65 -6.14
C SER A 240 33.57 -1.19 -5.50
N VAL A 241 33.70 0.09 -5.16
CA VAL A 241 34.84 0.68 -4.46
C VAL A 241 34.57 1.04 -3.00
N SER A 242 33.56 0.42 -2.37
CA SER A 242 33.12 0.69 -0.97
C SER A 242 32.70 2.14 -0.72
N GLU A 243 32.30 2.86 -1.77
CA GLU A 243 31.74 4.19 -1.68
C GLU A 243 30.21 4.07 -1.45
N TYR A 244 29.76 4.16 -0.21
CA TYR A 244 28.34 4.04 0.16
C TYR A 244 27.62 5.38 0.13
N VAL A 245 28.35 6.49 0.10
CA VAL A 245 27.83 7.85 0.11
C VAL A 245 28.80 8.75 -0.67
N ASN A 246 28.31 9.40 -1.71
CA ASN A 246 29.03 10.46 -2.41
C ASN A 246 28.30 11.78 -2.16
N GLY A 247 28.73 12.54 -1.14
CA GLY A 247 28.05 13.76 -0.73
C GLY A 247 26.64 13.46 -0.18
N GLN A 248 25.60 13.83 -0.94
CA GLN A 248 24.20 13.51 -0.64
C GLN A 248 23.67 12.30 -1.42
N ALA A 249 24.40 11.82 -2.41
CA ALA A 249 24.02 10.66 -3.21
C ALA A 249 24.20 9.37 -2.42
N HIS A 250 23.12 8.66 -2.15
CA HIS A 250 23.10 7.34 -1.56
C HIS A 250 21.77 6.62 -1.89
N VAL A 251 21.79 5.29 -1.88
CA VAL A 251 20.61 4.42 -2.12
C VAL A 251 20.13 3.69 -0.86
N ASN A 252 20.64 4.05 0.31
CA ASN A 252 20.34 3.41 1.60
C ASN A 252 18.84 3.42 1.95
N GLY A 253 18.09 4.40 1.47
CA GLY A 253 16.67 4.54 1.74
C GLY A 253 15.85 3.48 1.02
N VAL A 254 16.11 3.25 -0.27
CA VAL A 254 15.43 2.22 -1.06
C VAL A 254 15.89 0.82 -0.65
N GLU A 255 17.16 0.62 -0.32
CA GLU A 255 17.66 -0.64 0.24
C GLU A 255 16.96 -1.01 1.56
N SER A 256 16.77 -0.04 2.46
CA SER A 256 16.02 -0.23 3.71
C SER A 256 14.57 -0.64 3.43
N PHE A 257 13.94 -0.08 2.40
CA PHE A 257 12.60 -0.49 1.96
C PHE A 257 12.59 -1.95 1.49
N TRP A 258 13.54 -2.36 0.64
CA TRP A 258 13.68 -3.74 0.19
C TRP A 258 13.92 -4.70 1.34
N ALA A 259 14.73 -4.33 2.32
CA ALA A 259 14.98 -5.15 3.50
C ALA A 259 13.70 -5.44 4.30
N VAL A 260 12.78 -4.47 4.41
CA VAL A 260 11.47 -4.68 5.07
C VAL A 260 10.59 -5.61 4.25
N LEU A 261 10.46 -5.39 2.94
CA LEU A 261 9.65 -6.20 2.04
C LEU A 261 10.17 -7.65 1.96
N LYS A 262 11.49 -7.87 1.81
CA LYS A 262 12.11 -9.20 1.81
C LYS A 262 11.84 -9.94 3.12
N ARG A 263 12.02 -9.27 4.29
CA ARG A 263 11.71 -9.88 5.60
C ARG A 263 10.24 -10.24 5.76
N ALA A 264 9.32 -9.49 5.18
CA ALA A 264 7.90 -9.82 5.20
C ALA A 264 7.58 -11.01 4.29
N CYS A 265 8.16 -11.05 3.08
CA CYS A 265 8.01 -12.19 2.18
C CYS A 265 8.51 -13.49 2.81
N HIS A 266 9.64 -13.45 3.53
CA HIS A 266 10.20 -14.65 4.17
C HIS A 266 9.51 -15.01 5.50
N GLY A 267 9.15 -14.03 6.34
CA GLY A 267 8.71 -14.28 7.72
C GLY A 267 7.20 -14.22 7.93
N VAL A 268 6.40 -13.64 7.00
CA VAL A 268 4.96 -13.49 7.18
C VAL A 268 4.17 -14.20 6.09
N TYR A 269 4.56 -14.00 4.82
CA TYR A 269 3.81 -14.53 3.68
C TYR A 269 4.34 -15.86 3.15
N HIS A 270 5.63 -16.14 3.37
CA HIS A 270 6.38 -17.32 2.92
C HIS A 270 6.42 -17.52 1.42
N HIS A 271 5.29 -17.33 0.74
CA HIS A 271 5.17 -17.42 -0.71
C HIS A 271 4.22 -16.35 -1.25
N VAL A 272 4.65 -15.63 -2.27
CA VAL A 272 3.84 -14.68 -3.03
C VAL A 272 3.92 -15.08 -4.50
N SER A 273 2.78 -15.36 -5.12
CA SER A 273 2.74 -15.67 -6.55
C SER A 273 2.96 -14.42 -7.40
N GLN A 274 3.47 -14.61 -8.60
CA GLN A 274 3.70 -13.54 -9.57
C GLN A 274 2.42 -12.70 -9.81
N LYS A 275 1.28 -13.36 -9.99
CA LYS A 275 -0.03 -12.73 -10.19
C LYS A 275 -0.37 -11.67 -9.14
N HIS A 276 0.05 -11.87 -7.90
CA HIS A 276 -0.34 -11.01 -6.78
C HIS A 276 0.79 -10.11 -6.26
N LEU A 277 2.03 -10.28 -6.77
CA LEU A 277 3.20 -9.58 -6.22
C LEU A 277 3.03 -8.06 -6.22
N ASN A 278 2.45 -7.48 -7.29
CA ASN A 278 2.20 -6.04 -7.36
C ASN A 278 1.38 -5.51 -6.18
N ARG A 279 0.35 -6.25 -5.73
CA ARG A 279 -0.47 -5.85 -4.57
C ARG A 279 0.34 -5.83 -3.27
N TYR A 280 1.26 -6.79 -3.10
CA TYR A 280 2.14 -6.81 -1.93
C TYR A 280 3.17 -5.68 -2.00
N VAL A 281 3.75 -5.43 -3.15
CA VAL A 281 4.68 -4.32 -3.36
C VAL A 281 4.01 -2.98 -3.06
N ALA A 282 2.81 -2.74 -3.62
CA ALA A 282 2.01 -1.56 -3.35
C ALA A 282 1.62 -1.41 -1.86
N GLN A 283 1.29 -2.52 -1.18
CA GLN A 283 1.05 -2.52 0.27
C GLN A 283 2.24 -1.96 1.03
N PHE A 284 3.45 -2.40 0.72
CA PHE A 284 4.65 -1.95 1.44
C PHE A 284 5.03 -0.53 1.10
N ALA A 285 4.85 -0.09 -0.15
CA ALA A 285 5.03 1.31 -0.54
C ALA A 285 4.04 2.22 0.20
N GLY A 286 2.75 1.88 0.19
CA GLY A 286 1.73 2.62 0.93
C GLY A 286 1.99 2.68 2.44
N LYS A 287 2.37 1.56 3.05
CA LYS A 287 2.75 1.53 4.48
C LYS A 287 3.99 2.35 4.77
N HIS A 288 4.98 2.35 3.87
CA HIS A 288 6.16 3.18 4.00
C HIS A 288 5.78 4.67 4.01
N ASN A 289 4.91 5.08 3.09
CA ASN A 289 4.47 6.46 2.98
C ASN A 289 3.65 6.93 4.19
N LEU A 290 2.88 6.02 4.80
CA LEU A 290 2.06 6.31 5.99
C LEU A 290 2.81 6.13 7.32
N ARG A 291 4.08 5.70 7.32
CA ARG A 291 4.80 5.23 8.52
C ARG A 291 4.92 6.23 9.67
N ASN A 292 4.90 7.52 9.35
CA ASN A 292 5.07 8.61 10.32
C ASN A 292 3.74 9.14 10.87
N LEU A 293 2.61 8.69 10.32
CA LEU A 293 1.27 9.14 10.73
C LEU A 293 0.79 8.36 11.95
N ASP A 294 -0.09 8.96 12.74
CA ASP A 294 -0.77 8.30 13.85
C ASP A 294 -1.64 7.12 13.36
N THR A 295 -1.85 6.10 14.20
CA THR A 295 -2.56 4.89 13.78
C THR A 295 -3.97 5.18 13.26
N GLU A 296 -4.70 6.10 13.88
CA GLU A 296 -6.02 6.52 13.41
C GLU A 296 -5.97 7.08 11.99
N VAL A 297 -5.00 7.96 11.74
CA VAL A 297 -4.80 8.58 10.42
C VAL A 297 -4.40 7.55 9.38
N GLN A 298 -3.52 6.59 9.72
CA GLN A 298 -3.17 5.49 8.82
C GLN A 298 -4.39 4.67 8.44
N MET A 299 -5.26 4.33 9.41
CA MET A 299 -6.50 3.60 9.16
C MET A 299 -7.46 4.37 8.26
N GLN A 300 -7.59 5.70 8.48
CA GLN A 300 -8.41 6.58 7.63
C GLN A 300 -7.89 6.63 6.19
N HIS A 301 -6.55 6.75 6.00
CA HIS A 301 -5.94 6.71 4.66
C HIS A 301 -6.20 5.39 3.94
N ILE A 302 -6.09 4.25 4.64
CA ILE A 302 -6.40 2.94 4.06
C ILE A 302 -7.88 2.88 3.67
N GLY A 303 -8.78 3.30 4.55
CA GLY A 303 -10.22 3.32 4.28
C GLY A 303 -10.58 4.23 3.10
N ALA A 304 -10.03 5.42 3.05
CA ALA A 304 -10.22 6.36 1.94
C ALA A 304 -9.65 5.82 0.62
N GLY A 305 -8.48 5.20 0.65
CA GLY A 305 -7.88 4.56 -0.51
C GLY A 305 -8.68 3.37 -1.06
N MET A 306 -9.60 2.80 -0.28
CA MET A 306 -10.52 1.75 -0.74
C MET A 306 -11.71 2.29 -1.53
N VAL A 307 -11.99 3.59 -1.47
CA VAL A 307 -13.08 4.25 -2.21
C VAL A 307 -12.73 4.33 -3.70
N GLY A 308 -13.69 4.05 -4.56
CA GLY A 308 -13.50 4.02 -6.02
C GLY A 308 -12.76 2.78 -6.54
N ARG A 309 -12.35 1.87 -5.66
CA ARG A 309 -11.67 0.63 -6.03
C ARG A 309 -12.59 -0.58 -5.91
N SER A 310 -12.37 -1.55 -6.76
CA SER A 310 -13.07 -2.84 -6.69
C SER A 310 -12.07 -3.97 -6.90
N LEU A 311 -12.34 -5.11 -6.30
CA LEU A 311 -11.59 -6.35 -6.51
C LEU A 311 -12.57 -7.50 -6.53
N LEU A 312 -12.61 -8.25 -7.62
CA LEU A 312 -13.39 -9.46 -7.76
C LEU A 312 -12.55 -10.67 -7.33
N TYR A 313 -13.21 -11.68 -6.75
CA TYR A 313 -12.51 -12.86 -6.20
C TYR A 313 -11.72 -13.64 -7.25
N ARG A 314 -12.12 -13.56 -8.52
CA ARG A 314 -11.47 -14.29 -9.64
C ARG A 314 -10.36 -13.50 -10.33
N GLU A 315 -10.14 -12.24 -9.95
CA GLU A 315 -9.03 -11.40 -10.40
C GLU A 315 -7.81 -11.57 -9.48
#